data_5e94d4490aaa48a840db447f3f6d3a70
#
_entry.id   5e94d4490aaa48a840db447f3f6d3a70
#
_cell.length_a   1.000
_cell.length_b   1.000
_cell.length_c   1.000
_cell.angle_alpha   90.00
_cell.angle_beta   90.00
_cell.angle_gamma   90.00
#
_symmetry.space_group_name_H-M   'P 1'
#
loop_
_entity.id
_entity.type
_entity.pdbx_description
1 polymer ?
#
loop_
_entity_poly.entity_id
_entity_poly.type
_entity_poly.pdbx_seq_one_letter_code
_entity_poly.pdbx_strand_id
1 'polypeptide(L)'
;AVPIRGRGLSGLKRRTAIIVGLLAVAGTGAGATWYLTVGPGRRVPVPNIVGMSEDQAQLALEKQGLDWGTPTRAYSDTVPAGSIVSCQPKAGQKVGLGQAVTATVSRGVETKTVPDVVGKTKDQASAVIKGAGLTLGDVTEQYSASVDSGKVISSDPKAGKVIEHTAKISIVVSKGKEPATIPDVTGQSEDEAKKTLEDAGLKKGKVSKDYSDSVAKGNVISSSPIAGASGYYKGDSVDLTVSKGPEKVTIPDVTGKGQDEAKKTLEDAGLKVEVNKRLGGPFGTVRSTDPAPGSSVKPDSKVTINIF
;
A
#
# COMPACT_ATOMS: atom_id res chain seq x y z
N ALA A 1 -25.37 72.35 108.60
CA ALA A 1 -24.71 71.66 107.56
C ALA A 1 -25.54 71.63 106.26
N VAL A 2 -25.08 72.26 105.23
CA VAL A 2 -25.73 72.42 103.97
C VAL A 2 -25.08 71.50 102.94
N PRO A 3 -25.80 70.67 102.13
CA PRO A 3 -25.15 69.84 101.15
C PRO A 3 -24.90 70.58 99.83
N ILE A 4 -23.75 70.48 99.21
CA ILE A 4 -23.38 71.04 97.95
C ILE A 4 -23.81 70.07 96.87
N ARG A 5 -24.73 70.53 95.97
CA ARG A 5 -25.14 69.81 94.80
C ARG A 5 -24.00 69.75 93.70
N GLY A 6 -23.54 68.58 93.38
CA GLY A 6 -22.63 68.37 92.25
C GLY A 6 -23.35 68.50 90.90
N ARG A 7 -22.91 69.42 90.03
CA ARG A 7 -23.32 69.59 88.67
C ARG A 7 -22.73 68.48 87.73
N GLY A 8 -23.63 67.74 87.11
CA GLY A 8 -23.21 66.57 86.26
C GLY A 8 -22.47 66.96 85.00
N LEU A 9 -21.28 66.36 84.84
CA LEU A 9 -20.46 66.39 83.69
C LEU A 9 -20.88 65.31 82.65
N SER A 10 -22.20 65.12 82.35
CA SER A 10 -22.70 64.05 81.52
C SER A 10 -22.85 64.38 79.99
N GLY A 11 -22.81 65.66 79.65
CA GLY A 11 -23.06 66.11 78.26
C GLY A 11 -21.80 66.08 77.35
N LEU A 12 -20.65 66.35 77.91
CA LEU A 12 -19.41 66.51 77.15
C LEU A 12 -18.79 65.14 76.77
N LYS A 13 -18.87 64.19 77.70
CA LYS A 13 -18.35 62.84 77.47
C LYS A 13 -19.15 62.02 76.43
N ARG A 14 -20.45 62.22 76.36
CA ARG A 14 -21.34 61.60 75.37
C ARG A 14 -21.12 62.17 73.96
N ARG A 15 -20.94 63.50 73.82
CA ARG A 15 -20.64 64.09 72.50
C ARG A 15 -19.25 63.71 72.00
N THR A 16 -18.26 63.66 72.84
CA THR A 16 -16.88 63.20 72.44
C THR A 16 -16.87 61.74 72.12
N ALA A 17 -17.52 60.86 72.85
CA ALA A 17 -17.66 59.43 72.51
C ALA A 17 -18.42 59.20 71.21
N ILE A 18 -19.45 59.99 70.90
CA ILE A 18 -20.16 59.89 69.62
C ILE A 18 -19.34 60.41 68.45
N ILE A 19 -18.57 61.51 68.66
CA ILE A 19 -17.65 62.04 67.61
C ILE A 19 -16.48 61.10 67.36
N VAL A 20 -15.90 60.52 68.39
CA VAL A 20 -14.82 59.51 68.25
C VAL A 20 -15.34 58.21 67.62
N GLY A 21 -16.58 57.78 67.99
CA GLY A 21 -17.22 56.63 67.37
C GLY A 21 -17.55 56.85 65.89
N LEU A 22 -18.07 58.03 65.52
CA LEU A 22 -18.33 58.38 64.11
C LEU A 22 -17.09 58.57 63.30
N LEU A 23 -15.99 59.08 63.83
CA LEU A 23 -14.69 59.18 63.16
C LEU A 23 -14.05 57.81 63.01
N ALA A 24 -14.15 56.91 63.98
CA ALA A 24 -13.70 55.52 63.85
C ALA A 24 -14.48 54.73 62.79
N VAL A 25 -15.81 54.89 62.75
CA VAL A 25 -16.66 54.25 61.70
C VAL A 25 -16.39 54.86 60.32
N ALA A 26 -16.23 56.16 60.20
CA ALA A 26 -15.90 56.85 58.96
C ALA A 26 -14.45 56.49 58.52
N GLY A 27 -13.52 56.43 59.44
CA GLY A 27 -12.12 56.03 59.14
C GLY A 27 -11.99 54.56 58.71
N THR A 28 -12.71 53.65 59.36
CA THR A 28 -12.73 52.20 58.93
C THR A 28 -13.44 52.03 57.61
N GLY A 29 -14.53 52.75 57.34
CA GLY A 29 -15.24 52.74 56.07
C GLY A 29 -14.38 53.29 54.91
N ALA A 30 -13.75 54.44 55.11
CA ALA A 30 -12.84 55.03 54.14
C ALA A 30 -11.59 54.16 53.90
N GLY A 31 -11.02 53.60 54.97
CA GLY A 31 -9.89 52.67 54.88
C GLY A 31 -10.22 51.36 54.20
N ALA A 32 -11.39 50.79 54.50
CA ALA A 32 -11.89 49.59 53.80
C ALA A 32 -12.21 49.85 52.34
N THR A 33 -12.84 51.00 52.01
CA THR A 33 -13.12 51.41 50.64
C THR A 33 -11.81 51.61 49.85
N TRP A 34 -10.83 52.34 50.46
CA TRP A 34 -9.51 52.52 49.83
C TRP A 34 -8.82 51.18 49.62
N TYR A 35 -8.81 50.29 50.63
CA TYR A 35 -8.20 48.96 50.53
C TYR A 35 -8.79 48.14 49.40
N LEU A 36 -10.12 48.18 49.21
CA LEU A 36 -10.82 47.37 48.20
C LEU A 36 -10.84 48.01 46.80
N THR A 37 -10.64 49.36 46.68
CA THR A 37 -10.76 50.05 45.37
C THR A 37 -9.41 50.48 44.80
N VAL A 38 -8.47 50.85 45.63
CA VAL A 38 -7.15 51.40 45.21
C VAL A 38 -6.00 50.66 45.85
N GLY A 39 -6.20 50.11 47.07
CA GLY A 39 -5.17 49.43 47.87
C GLY A 39 -4.96 47.95 47.51
N PRO A 40 -4.21 47.23 48.34
CA PRO A 40 -3.84 45.81 48.09
C PRO A 40 -5.02 44.83 48.00
N GLY A 41 -6.22 45.24 48.48
CA GLY A 41 -7.48 44.47 48.35
C GLY A 41 -8.20 44.61 47.03
N ARG A 42 -7.67 45.45 46.12
CA ARG A 42 -8.27 45.65 44.77
C ARG A 42 -8.33 44.34 44.00
N ARG A 43 -9.52 44.03 43.47
CA ARG A 43 -9.71 42.88 42.56
C ARG A 43 -9.86 43.36 41.14
N VAL A 44 -9.12 42.73 40.23
CA VAL A 44 -9.11 43.00 38.79
C VAL A 44 -9.58 41.77 38.03
N PRO A 45 -10.31 41.95 36.91
CA PRO A 45 -10.71 40.83 36.11
C PRO A 45 -9.50 40.27 35.35
N VAL A 46 -9.38 38.95 35.26
CA VAL A 46 -8.40 38.27 34.39
C VAL A 46 -8.74 38.60 32.93
N PRO A 47 -7.82 39.16 32.15
CA PRO A 47 -8.06 39.45 30.74
C PRO A 47 -8.27 38.17 29.95
N ASN A 48 -8.98 38.24 28.81
CA ASN A 48 -9.07 37.11 27.90
C ASN A 48 -7.75 36.99 27.12
N ILE A 49 -6.96 35.99 27.49
CA ILE A 49 -5.65 35.68 26.84
C ILE A 49 -5.72 34.44 25.92
N VAL A 50 -6.87 33.80 25.81
CA VAL A 50 -7.00 32.60 24.94
C VAL A 50 -6.80 33.00 23.47
N GLY A 51 -6.00 32.23 22.77
CA GLY A 51 -5.62 32.49 21.37
C GLY A 51 -4.44 33.45 21.19
N MET A 52 -4.00 34.14 22.26
CA MET A 52 -2.81 35.01 22.19
C MET A 52 -1.51 34.19 22.24
N SER A 53 -0.40 34.76 21.77
CA SER A 53 0.92 34.22 22.04
C SER A 53 1.32 34.38 23.52
N GLU A 54 2.33 33.64 23.99
CA GLU A 54 2.84 33.77 25.37
C GLU A 54 3.22 35.21 25.70
N ASP A 55 3.96 35.91 24.81
CA ASP A 55 4.38 37.29 25.00
C ASP A 55 3.20 38.27 25.08
N GLN A 56 2.22 38.11 24.21
CA GLN A 56 1.00 38.94 24.21
C GLN A 56 0.20 38.73 25.49
N ALA A 57 0.09 37.47 25.94
CA ALA A 57 -0.63 37.14 27.18
C ALA A 57 0.06 37.72 28.41
N GLN A 58 1.40 37.65 28.49
CA GLN A 58 2.16 38.29 29.58
C GLN A 58 1.92 39.80 29.63
N LEU A 59 2.05 40.50 28.54
CA LEU A 59 1.79 41.92 28.42
C LEU A 59 0.33 42.29 28.82
N ALA A 60 -0.63 41.44 28.48
CA ALA A 60 -2.04 41.65 28.83
C ALA A 60 -2.27 41.50 30.35
N LEU A 61 -1.60 40.53 30.98
CA LEU A 61 -1.67 40.34 32.44
C LEU A 61 -0.96 41.48 33.21
N GLU A 62 0.25 41.86 32.80
CA GLU A 62 0.99 42.97 33.38
C GLU A 62 0.20 44.27 33.36
N LYS A 63 -0.47 44.60 32.26
CA LYS A 63 -1.35 45.80 32.17
C LYS A 63 -2.49 45.80 33.21
N GLN A 64 -2.90 44.59 33.67
CA GLN A 64 -3.94 44.45 34.71
C GLN A 64 -3.34 44.32 36.13
N GLY A 65 -1.99 44.32 36.25
CA GLY A 65 -1.30 44.11 37.54
C GLY A 65 -1.39 42.65 38.02
N LEU A 66 -1.41 41.71 37.10
CA LEU A 66 -1.45 40.28 37.37
C LEU A 66 -0.08 39.66 36.96
N ASP A 67 0.30 38.60 37.64
CA ASP A 67 1.56 37.93 37.40
C ASP A 67 1.40 36.75 36.43
N TRP A 68 2.42 36.52 35.62
CA TRP A 68 2.50 35.33 34.80
C TRP A 68 2.92 34.13 35.66
N GLY A 69 2.05 33.11 35.75
CA GLY A 69 2.37 31.85 36.42
C GLY A 69 3.16 30.92 35.53
N THR A 70 3.63 29.81 36.07
CA THR A 70 4.34 28.79 35.32
C THR A 70 3.41 28.16 34.28
N PRO A 71 3.66 28.29 32.94
CA PRO A 71 2.79 27.73 31.93
C PRO A 71 2.84 26.20 31.87
N THR A 72 1.72 25.57 31.62
CA THR A 72 1.65 24.16 31.25
C THR A 72 1.58 24.05 29.72
N ARG A 73 1.91 22.88 29.16
CA ARG A 73 1.87 22.66 27.71
C ARG A 73 1.02 21.46 27.39
N ALA A 74 0.10 21.59 26.42
CA ALA A 74 -0.79 20.52 25.98
C ALA A 74 -0.94 20.57 24.46
N TYR A 75 -1.23 19.43 23.84
CA TYR A 75 -1.62 19.40 22.42
C TYR A 75 -3.02 19.98 22.24
N SER A 76 -3.27 20.56 21.09
CA SER A 76 -4.57 21.11 20.70
C SER A 76 -4.74 21.00 19.20
N ASP A 77 -5.91 20.46 18.78
CA ASP A 77 -6.25 20.33 17.36
C ASP A 77 -6.79 21.63 16.76
N THR A 78 -7.14 22.61 17.62
CA THR A 78 -7.80 23.85 17.20
C THR A 78 -6.97 25.11 17.44
N VAL A 79 -6.02 25.04 18.37
CA VAL A 79 -5.19 26.20 18.76
C VAL A 79 -3.77 26.01 18.23
N PRO A 80 -3.24 26.95 17.42
CA PRO A 80 -1.88 26.86 16.89
C PRO A 80 -0.81 26.74 17.99
N ALA A 81 0.30 26.10 17.65
CA ALA A 81 1.43 25.97 18.56
C ALA A 81 1.92 27.36 19.04
N GLY A 82 2.22 27.47 20.35
CA GLY A 82 2.66 28.72 20.99
C GLY A 82 1.54 29.66 21.41
N SER A 83 0.27 29.33 21.10
CA SER A 83 -0.89 30.14 21.53
C SER A 83 -1.54 29.54 22.77
N ILE A 84 -2.22 30.40 23.55
CA ILE A 84 -2.86 30.02 24.80
C ILE A 84 -4.16 29.27 24.54
N VAL A 85 -4.27 28.05 25.06
CA VAL A 85 -5.48 27.21 25.00
C VAL A 85 -6.48 27.59 26.10
N SER A 86 -5.98 27.82 27.31
CA SER A 86 -6.78 28.13 28.48
C SER A 86 -5.97 28.83 29.55
N CYS A 87 -6.62 29.43 30.52
CA CYS A 87 -5.95 30.01 31.70
C CYS A 87 -6.71 29.71 32.99
N GLN A 88 -6.00 29.70 34.08
CA GLN A 88 -6.51 29.62 35.44
C GLN A 88 -5.86 30.71 36.30
N PRO A 89 -6.65 31.60 36.96
CA PRO A 89 -8.11 31.69 36.94
C PRO A 89 -8.67 32.06 35.55
N LYS A 90 -9.95 31.70 35.29
CA LYS A 90 -10.58 31.90 33.96
C LYS A 90 -10.71 33.39 33.62
N ALA A 91 -10.71 33.71 32.32
CA ALA A 91 -10.98 35.05 31.82
C ALA A 91 -12.28 35.63 32.43
N GLY A 92 -12.24 36.90 32.84
CA GLY A 92 -13.34 37.61 33.51
C GLY A 92 -13.45 37.35 35.02
N GLN A 93 -12.78 36.36 35.59
CA GLN A 93 -12.78 36.11 37.04
C GLN A 93 -12.03 37.22 37.75
N LYS A 94 -12.61 37.79 38.85
CA LYS A 94 -11.97 38.83 39.66
C LYS A 94 -10.98 38.21 40.64
N VAL A 95 -9.73 38.61 40.56
CA VAL A 95 -8.62 38.15 41.39
C VAL A 95 -7.89 39.34 42.03
N GLY A 96 -7.10 39.10 43.09
CA GLY A 96 -6.27 40.15 43.71
C GLY A 96 -5.16 40.60 42.78
N LEU A 97 -4.64 41.82 42.98
CA LEU A 97 -3.44 42.32 42.35
C LEU A 97 -2.24 41.39 42.69
N GLY A 98 -1.34 41.18 41.73
CA GLY A 98 -0.20 40.25 41.87
C GLY A 98 -0.58 38.77 41.89
N GLN A 99 -1.85 38.43 41.64
CA GLN A 99 -2.25 37.03 41.53
C GLN A 99 -1.67 36.43 40.24
N ALA A 100 -0.98 35.29 40.39
CA ALA A 100 -0.44 34.55 39.26
C ALA A 100 -1.57 33.88 38.44
N VAL A 101 -1.53 34.05 37.13
CA VAL A 101 -2.39 33.40 36.17
C VAL A 101 -1.61 32.35 35.40
N THR A 102 -1.94 31.07 35.61
CA THR A 102 -1.32 29.95 34.90
C THR A 102 -2.03 29.75 33.56
N ALA A 103 -1.26 29.67 32.47
CA ALA A 103 -1.78 29.42 31.15
C ALA A 103 -1.41 28.01 30.68
N THR A 104 -2.29 27.42 29.86
CA THR A 104 -1.96 26.23 29.09
C THR A 104 -1.64 26.66 27.66
N VAL A 105 -0.40 26.40 27.23
CA VAL A 105 0.12 26.77 25.92
C VAL A 105 -0.01 25.56 24.98
N SER A 106 -0.51 25.82 23.78
CA SER A 106 -0.62 24.78 22.74
C SER A 106 0.73 24.31 22.25
N ARG A 107 0.90 23.00 22.11
CA ARG A 107 1.98 22.36 21.35
C ARG A 107 1.63 22.20 19.87
N GLY A 108 0.43 22.64 19.44
CA GLY A 108 -0.15 22.33 18.16
C GLY A 108 -0.80 20.94 18.12
N VAL A 109 -1.05 20.44 16.94
CA VAL A 109 -1.64 19.12 16.73
C VAL A 109 -0.67 18.03 17.15
N GLU A 110 -1.17 17.01 17.86
CA GLU A 110 -0.33 15.85 18.21
C GLU A 110 0.09 15.11 16.96
N THR A 111 1.37 14.76 16.84
CA THR A 111 1.90 13.99 15.72
C THR A 111 2.28 12.58 16.15
N LYS A 112 2.13 11.63 15.23
CA LYS A 112 2.48 10.22 15.40
C LYS A 112 3.33 9.75 14.23
N THR A 113 4.17 8.77 14.47
CA THR A 113 4.95 8.13 13.42
C THR A 113 4.16 6.98 12.81
N VAL A 114 4.10 6.93 11.49
CA VAL A 114 3.44 5.85 10.73
C VAL A 114 4.19 4.54 10.99
N PRO A 115 3.52 3.50 11.52
CA PRO A 115 4.14 2.20 11.76
C PRO A 115 4.34 1.43 10.45
N ASP A 116 5.29 0.47 10.45
CA ASP A 116 5.46 -0.44 9.33
C ASP A 116 4.39 -1.55 9.35
N VAL A 117 3.62 -1.60 8.28
CA VAL A 117 2.53 -2.55 8.08
C VAL A 117 2.72 -3.43 6.84
N VAL A 118 3.81 -3.22 6.08
CA VAL A 118 4.09 -4.01 4.87
C VAL A 118 4.30 -5.48 5.22
N GLY A 119 3.75 -6.39 4.42
CA GLY A 119 3.82 -7.83 4.65
C GLY A 119 2.87 -8.38 5.73
N LYS A 120 2.19 -7.53 6.49
CA LYS A 120 1.18 -7.96 7.49
C LYS A 120 -0.16 -8.24 6.81
N THR A 121 -1.02 -9.03 7.46
CA THR A 121 -2.41 -9.15 7.01
C THR A 121 -3.16 -7.84 7.27
N LYS A 122 -4.30 -7.64 6.57
CA LYS A 122 -5.17 -6.47 6.78
C LYS A 122 -5.50 -6.26 8.26
N ASP A 123 -5.87 -7.32 8.98
CA ASP A 123 -6.27 -7.24 10.39
C ASP A 123 -5.08 -6.88 11.29
N GLN A 124 -3.92 -7.48 11.05
CA GLN A 124 -2.69 -7.14 11.76
C GLN A 124 -2.27 -5.68 11.51
N ALA A 125 -2.35 -5.22 10.25
CA ALA A 125 -2.05 -3.84 9.89
C ALA A 125 -3.00 -2.86 10.60
N SER A 126 -4.30 -3.17 10.61
CA SER A 126 -5.32 -2.37 11.33
C SER A 126 -5.01 -2.29 12.82
N ALA A 127 -4.65 -3.42 13.45
CA ALA A 127 -4.31 -3.46 14.87
C ALA A 127 -3.04 -2.63 15.18
N VAL A 128 -2.01 -2.72 14.33
CA VAL A 128 -0.76 -1.96 14.47
C VAL A 128 -1.00 -0.45 14.30
N ILE A 129 -1.78 -0.04 13.30
CA ILE A 129 -2.14 1.38 13.06
C ILE A 129 -2.92 1.94 14.25
N LYS A 130 -3.93 1.22 14.75
CA LYS A 130 -4.71 1.61 15.94
C LYS A 130 -3.83 1.66 17.20
N GLY A 131 -2.94 0.69 17.38
CA GLY A 131 -1.99 0.66 18.49
C GLY A 131 -1.02 1.85 18.50
N ALA A 132 -0.70 2.41 17.34
CA ALA A 132 0.07 3.65 17.20
C ALA A 132 -0.76 4.94 17.46
N GLY A 133 -2.05 4.82 17.77
CA GLY A 133 -2.95 5.97 17.95
C GLY A 133 -3.32 6.67 16.64
N LEU A 134 -3.32 5.91 15.52
CA LEU A 134 -3.67 6.39 14.20
C LEU A 134 -4.94 5.70 13.68
N THR A 135 -5.53 6.22 12.61
CA THR A 135 -6.75 5.68 12.01
C THR A 135 -6.44 5.04 10.67
N LEU A 136 -6.97 3.81 10.45
CA LEU A 136 -6.94 3.18 9.14
C LEU A 136 -7.88 3.94 8.19
N GLY A 137 -7.36 4.30 7.03
CA GLY A 137 -8.10 4.93 5.93
C GLY A 137 -8.62 3.90 4.93
N ASP A 138 -8.47 4.22 3.66
CA ASP A 138 -8.95 3.37 2.57
C ASP A 138 -8.10 2.10 2.45
N VAL A 139 -8.79 1.01 2.14
CA VAL A 139 -8.16 -0.28 1.84
C VAL A 139 -8.47 -0.60 0.39
N THR A 140 -7.43 -0.57 -0.44
CA THR A 140 -7.54 -0.95 -1.84
C THR A 140 -6.84 -2.29 -2.08
N GLU A 141 -7.20 -2.96 -3.17
CA GLU A 141 -6.61 -4.24 -3.52
C GLU A 141 -5.93 -4.17 -4.89
N GLN A 142 -4.77 -4.79 -5.01
CA GLN A 142 -4.00 -4.85 -6.24
C GLN A 142 -3.32 -6.21 -6.38
N TYR A 143 -3.14 -6.68 -7.62
CA TYR A 143 -2.32 -7.86 -7.87
C TYR A 143 -0.85 -7.58 -7.60
N SER A 144 -0.14 -8.57 -7.05
CA SER A 144 1.29 -8.51 -6.80
C SER A 144 1.93 -9.87 -7.06
N ALA A 145 3.01 -9.87 -7.84
CA ALA A 145 3.78 -11.08 -8.09
C ALA A 145 4.71 -11.45 -6.91
N SER A 146 5.00 -10.49 -6.01
CA SER A 146 5.98 -10.64 -4.93
C SER A 146 5.37 -10.68 -3.53
N VAL A 147 4.11 -10.25 -3.37
CA VAL A 147 3.43 -10.22 -2.08
C VAL A 147 2.25 -11.18 -2.11
N ASP A 148 2.19 -12.09 -1.14
CA ASP A 148 1.12 -13.08 -1.04
C ASP A 148 -0.26 -12.43 -0.90
N SER A 149 -1.29 -13.13 -1.34
CA SER A 149 -2.68 -12.70 -1.20
C SER A 149 -3.04 -12.42 0.26
N GLY A 150 -3.77 -11.32 0.50
CA GLY A 150 -4.20 -10.87 1.82
C GLY A 150 -3.16 -10.08 2.62
N LYS A 151 -1.93 -9.92 2.11
CA LYS A 151 -0.88 -9.13 2.76
C LYS A 151 -0.76 -7.71 2.19
N VAL A 152 -0.37 -6.77 3.03
CA VAL A 152 -0.18 -5.36 2.66
C VAL A 152 1.03 -5.20 1.75
N ILE A 153 0.81 -4.61 0.59
CA ILE A 153 1.85 -4.24 -0.38
C ILE A 153 2.50 -2.92 0.03
N SER A 154 1.69 -1.94 0.40
CA SER A 154 2.16 -0.59 0.73
C SER A 154 1.18 0.15 1.62
N SER A 155 1.67 1.22 2.25
CA SER A 155 0.85 2.19 2.97
C SER A 155 1.10 3.61 2.47
N ASP A 156 0.08 4.44 2.57
CA ASP A 156 0.19 5.88 2.36
C ASP A 156 -0.52 6.61 3.49
N PRO A 157 0.21 7.43 4.27
CA PRO A 157 1.65 7.72 4.20
C PRO A 157 2.55 6.51 4.51
N LYS A 158 3.79 6.55 3.99
CA LYS A 158 4.78 5.47 4.18
C LYS A 158 5.24 5.36 5.63
N ALA A 159 5.64 4.15 6.04
CA ALA A 159 6.25 3.89 7.35
C ALA A 159 7.39 4.87 7.67
N GLY A 160 7.47 5.30 8.93
CA GLY A 160 8.46 6.25 9.43
C GLY A 160 8.11 7.73 9.22
N LYS A 161 7.09 8.06 8.42
CA LYS A 161 6.64 9.45 8.26
C LYS A 161 5.92 9.92 9.53
N VAL A 162 6.22 11.14 9.97
CA VAL A 162 5.50 11.80 11.06
C VAL A 162 4.30 12.53 10.49
N ILE A 163 3.13 12.24 11.00
CA ILE A 163 1.83 12.80 10.57
C ILE A 163 1.00 13.22 11.77
N GLU A 164 0.01 14.05 11.56
CA GLU A 164 -0.97 14.40 12.59
C GLU A 164 -1.78 13.16 13.03
N HIS A 165 -2.09 13.05 14.31
CA HIS A 165 -2.84 11.91 14.85
C HIS A 165 -4.23 11.74 14.22
N THR A 166 -4.79 12.83 13.65
CA THR A 166 -6.07 12.83 12.94
C THR A 166 -5.99 12.30 11.51
N ALA A 167 -4.78 12.19 10.95
CA ALA A 167 -4.58 11.70 9.59
C ALA A 167 -4.86 10.20 9.49
N LYS A 168 -5.33 9.80 8.31
CA LYS A 168 -5.64 8.39 8.00
C LYS A 168 -4.49 7.76 7.24
N ILE A 169 -4.27 6.47 7.48
CA ILE A 169 -3.31 5.66 6.74
C ILE A 169 -4.08 4.72 5.82
N SER A 170 -3.97 4.93 4.52
CA SER A 170 -4.50 4.01 3.52
C SER A 170 -3.51 2.88 3.25
N ILE A 171 -4.01 1.68 2.94
CA ILE A 171 -3.20 0.51 2.64
C ILE A 171 -3.63 -0.13 1.32
N VAL A 172 -2.66 -0.69 0.60
CA VAL A 172 -2.88 -1.53 -0.57
C VAL A 172 -2.63 -2.97 -0.17
N VAL A 173 -3.62 -3.84 -0.37
CA VAL A 173 -3.56 -5.27 -0.02
C VAL A 173 -3.38 -6.09 -1.30
N SER A 174 -2.55 -7.11 -1.26
CA SER A 174 -2.31 -8.01 -2.38
C SER A 174 -3.49 -8.95 -2.62
N LYS A 175 -3.89 -9.07 -3.88
CA LYS A 175 -4.75 -10.16 -4.41
C LYS A 175 -3.95 -11.43 -4.72
N GLY A 176 -2.62 -11.40 -4.53
CA GLY A 176 -1.71 -12.41 -5.05
C GLY A 176 -1.34 -12.15 -6.50
N LYS A 177 -0.84 -13.18 -7.20
CA LYS A 177 -0.49 -13.11 -8.62
C LYS A 177 -1.73 -12.85 -9.48
N GLU A 178 -1.58 -12.09 -10.55
CA GLU A 178 -2.66 -11.83 -11.49
C GLU A 178 -2.92 -13.07 -12.35
N PRO A 179 -4.14 -13.64 -12.37
CA PRO A 179 -4.47 -14.80 -13.18
C PRO A 179 -4.31 -14.51 -14.67
N ALA A 180 -3.86 -15.50 -15.41
CA ALA A 180 -3.80 -15.48 -16.87
C ALA A 180 -4.48 -16.71 -17.45
N THR A 181 -5.13 -16.55 -18.61
CA THR A 181 -5.69 -17.64 -19.37
C THR A 181 -4.75 -17.97 -20.51
N ILE A 182 -4.43 -19.25 -20.71
CA ILE A 182 -3.58 -19.70 -21.80
C ILE A 182 -4.39 -19.66 -23.10
N PRO A 183 -3.97 -18.82 -24.08
CA PRO A 183 -4.66 -18.74 -25.36
C PRO A 183 -4.37 -19.97 -26.23
N ASP A 184 -5.25 -20.26 -27.18
CA ASP A 184 -4.96 -21.25 -28.22
C ASP A 184 -4.02 -20.65 -29.26
N VAL A 185 -2.85 -21.26 -29.38
CA VAL A 185 -1.81 -20.89 -30.33
C VAL A 185 -1.58 -21.98 -31.39
N THR A 186 -2.41 -23.03 -31.41
CA THR A 186 -2.30 -24.14 -32.35
C THR A 186 -2.48 -23.64 -33.80
N GLY A 187 -1.60 -24.06 -34.68
CA GLY A 187 -1.61 -23.66 -36.09
C GLY A 187 -0.98 -22.30 -36.39
N GLN A 188 -0.69 -21.48 -35.40
CA GLN A 188 0.03 -20.21 -35.58
C GLN A 188 1.52 -20.46 -35.86
N SER A 189 2.18 -19.54 -36.54
CA SER A 189 3.63 -19.52 -36.60
C SER A 189 4.25 -19.30 -35.20
N GLU A 190 5.52 -19.67 -35.01
CA GLU A 190 6.20 -19.51 -33.72
C GLU A 190 6.20 -18.04 -33.24
N ASP A 191 6.36 -17.08 -34.17
CA ASP A 191 6.38 -15.65 -33.85
C ASP A 191 4.99 -15.12 -33.48
N GLU A 192 3.93 -15.52 -34.22
CA GLU A 192 2.56 -15.19 -33.89
C GLU A 192 2.13 -15.77 -32.54
N ALA A 193 2.46 -17.04 -32.29
CA ALA A 193 2.21 -17.72 -31.02
C ALA A 193 2.91 -17.00 -29.85
N LYS A 194 4.17 -16.60 -30.04
CA LYS A 194 4.89 -15.79 -29.06
C LYS A 194 4.14 -14.51 -28.74
N LYS A 195 3.73 -13.75 -29.74
CA LYS A 195 2.98 -12.51 -29.58
C LYS A 195 1.65 -12.74 -28.88
N THR A 196 0.90 -13.76 -29.28
CA THR A 196 -0.39 -14.12 -28.66
C THR A 196 -0.22 -14.45 -27.16
N LEU A 197 0.85 -15.14 -26.79
CA LEU A 197 1.18 -15.43 -25.38
C LEU A 197 1.56 -14.15 -24.62
N GLU A 198 2.38 -13.28 -25.22
CA GLU A 198 2.80 -12.00 -24.62
C GLU A 198 1.60 -11.06 -24.41
N ASP A 199 0.69 -10.99 -25.35
CA ASP A 199 -0.56 -10.20 -25.25
C ASP A 199 -1.47 -10.72 -24.12
N ALA A 200 -1.43 -12.02 -23.82
CA ALA A 200 -2.09 -12.63 -22.66
C ALA A 200 -1.30 -12.47 -21.35
N GLY A 201 -0.15 -11.78 -21.38
CA GLY A 201 0.74 -11.59 -20.21
C GLY A 201 1.60 -12.81 -19.86
N LEU A 202 1.67 -13.82 -20.74
CA LEU A 202 2.45 -15.04 -20.58
C LEU A 202 3.81 -14.94 -21.30
N LYS A 203 4.71 -15.86 -21.00
CA LYS A 203 6.03 -15.94 -21.68
C LYS A 203 6.07 -17.18 -22.56
N LYS A 204 6.71 -17.05 -23.72
CA LYS A 204 7.11 -18.22 -24.49
C LYS A 204 8.20 -18.96 -23.71
N GLY A 205 7.96 -20.23 -23.42
CA GLY A 205 8.87 -21.15 -22.76
C GLY A 205 9.79 -21.85 -23.75
N LYS A 206 10.06 -23.11 -23.50
CA LYS A 206 10.89 -23.96 -24.38
C LYS A 206 10.15 -24.25 -25.68
N VAL A 207 10.91 -24.32 -26.78
CA VAL A 207 10.40 -24.75 -28.08
C VAL A 207 11.01 -26.11 -28.42
N SER A 208 10.15 -27.11 -28.51
CA SER A 208 10.49 -28.43 -29.09
C SER A 208 10.00 -28.51 -30.52
N LYS A 209 10.57 -29.43 -31.30
CA LYS A 209 10.16 -29.64 -32.69
C LYS A 209 9.82 -31.09 -32.91
N ASP A 210 8.66 -31.33 -33.52
CA ASP A 210 8.20 -32.68 -33.84
C ASP A 210 7.60 -32.73 -35.25
N TYR A 211 7.47 -33.94 -35.82
CA TYR A 211 6.82 -34.12 -37.10
C TYR A 211 5.30 -34.06 -36.99
N SER A 212 4.66 -33.54 -38.00
CA SER A 212 3.17 -33.48 -38.09
C SER A 212 2.73 -33.56 -39.51
N ASP A 213 1.79 -34.44 -39.77
CA ASP A 213 1.12 -34.56 -41.09
C ASP A 213 0.04 -33.53 -41.30
N SER A 214 -0.51 -32.98 -40.20
CA SER A 214 -1.67 -32.07 -40.24
C SER A 214 -1.28 -30.60 -40.06
N VAL A 215 -0.11 -30.32 -39.42
CA VAL A 215 0.35 -28.94 -39.13
C VAL A 215 1.51 -28.61 -40.06
N ALA A 216 1.41 -27.48 -40.75
CA ALA A 216 2.46 -27.01 -41.65
C ALA A 216 3.79 -26.80 -40.92
N LYS A 217 4.92 -27.01 -41.60
CA LYS A 217 6.25 -26.78 -41.08
C LYS A 217 6.41 -25.34 -40.55
N GLY A 218 6.88 -25.17 -39.32
CA GLY A 218 7.07 -23.88 -38.66
C GLY A 218 5.91 -23.44 -37.79
N ASN A 219 4.75 -24.13 -37.86
CA ASN A 219 3.59 -23.80 -37.06
C ASN A 219 3.51 -24.65 -35.77
N VAL A 220 2.83 -24.16 -34.78
CA VAL A 220 2.65 -24.79 -33.47
C VAL A 220 1.70 -25.98 -33.58
N ILE A 221 2.17 -27.15 -33.17
CA ILE A 221 1.38 -28.39 -33.03
C ILE A 221 0.56 -28.32 -31.74
N SER A 222 1.20 -27.94 -30.63
CA SER A 222 0.60 -27.92 -29.32
C SER A 222 1.36 -26.99 -28.36
N SER A 223 0.68 -26.60 -27.30
CA SER A 223 1.28 -25.89 -26.18
C SER A 223 1.22 -26.72 -24.90
N SER A 224 2.14 -26.48 -24.00
CA SER A 224 2.12 -27.03 -22.64
C SER A 224 2.43 -25.91 -21.64
N PRO A 225 1.45 -25.50 -20.80
CA PRO A 225 0.10 -26.05 -20.66
C PRO A 225 -0.79 -25.82 -21.89
N ILE A 226 -1.87 -26.62 -22.00
CA ILE A 226 -2.84 -26.51 -23.10
C ILE A 226 -3.70 -25.26 -22.96
N ALA A 227 -4.28 -24.80 -24.05
CA ALA A 227 -5.23 -23.69 -24.08
C ALA A 227 -6.37 -23.88 -23.06
N GLY A 228 -6.74 -22.79 -22.36
CA GLY A 228 -7.80 -22.79 -21.35
C GLY A 228 -7.43 -23.44 -20.02
N ALA A 229 -6.23 -23.96 -19.84
CA ALA A 229 -5.78 -24.49 -18.55
C ALA A 229 -5.83 -23.41 -17.46
N SER A 230 -6.30 -23.78 -16.27
CA SER A 230 -6.44 -22.88 -15.09
C SER A 230 -5.27 -23.01 -14.13
N GLY A 231 -5.14 -22.01 -13.24
CA GLY A 231 -4.06 -21.99 -12.23
C GLY A 231 -2.76 -21.38 -12.72
N TYR A 232 -2.80 -20.68 -13.86
CA TYR A 232 -1.67 -19.93 -14.39
C TYR A 232 -1.82 -18.43 -14.17
N TYR A 233 -0.69 -17.73 -14.15
CA TYR A 233 -0.61 -16.33 -13.79
C TYR A 233 0.24 -15.57 -14.81
N LYS A 234 0.05 -14.25 -14.88
CA LYS A 234 0.91 -13.40 -15.71
C LYS A 234 2.39 -13.62 -15.34
N GLY A 235 3.21 -13.76 -16.36
CA GLY A 235 4.64 -14.07 -16.25
C GLY A 235 4.99 -15.54 -16.26
N ASP A 236 4.02 -16.47 -16.20
CA ASP A 236 4.26 -17.90 -16.36
C ASP A 236 4.63 -18.24 -17.80
N SER A 237 5.37 -19.33 -17.99
CA SER A 237 5.87 -19.75 -19.30
C SER A 237 5.02 -20.86 -19.89
N VAL A 238 4.83 -20.82 -21.21
CA VAL A 238 4.14 -21.83 -22.01
C VAL A 238 5.10 -22.40 -23.04
N ASP A 239 5.36 -23.68 -22.94
CA ASP A 239 6.21 -24.40 -23.88
C ASP A 239 5.44 -24.71 -25.17
N LEU A 240 6.14 -24.69 -26.31
CA LEU A 240 5.56 -24.93 -27.62
C LEU A 240 6.20 -26.14 -28.28
N THR A 241 5.37 -26.93 -28.99
CA THR A 241 5.86 -27.94 -29.93
C THR A 241 5.55 -27.44 -31.35
N VAL A 242 6.61 -27.24 -32.13
CA VAL A 242 6.54 -26.67 -33.49
C VAL A 242 6.76 -27.77 -34.51
N SER A 243 5.97 -27.77 -35.60
CA SER A 243 6.00 -28.74 -36.66
C SER A 243 7.29 -28.67 -37.50
N LYS A 244 7.94 -29.80 -37.72
CA LYS A 244 8.94 -30.00 -38.76
C LYS A 244 8.31 -30.24 -40.14
N GLY A 245 6.99 -30.30 -40.23
CA GLY A 245 6.23 -30.83 -41.35
C GLY A 245 6.11 -32.33 -41.29
N PRO A 246 5.62 -32.98 -42.37
CA PRO A 246 5.55 -34.42 -42.45
C PRO A 246 6.94 -35.07 -42.34
N GLU A 247 7.01 -36.18 -41.64
CA GLU A 247 8.22 -36.98 -41.64
C GLU A 247 8.48 -37.53 -43.05
N LYS A 248 9.74 -37.46 -43.49
CA LYS A 248 10.13 -37.90 -44.82
C LYS A 248 11.34 -38.84 -44.74
N VAL A 249 11.27 -39.87 -45.50
CA VAL A 249 12.34 -40.84 -45.71
C VAL A 249 12.82 -40.72 -47.14
N THR A 250 14.14 -40.71 -47.34
CA THR A 250 14.72 -40.70 -48.69
C THR A 250 14.87 -42.13 -49.18
N ILE A 251 14.40 -42.39 -50.40
CA ILE A 251 14.53 -43.73 -51.02
C ILE A 251 16.00 -44.00 -51.31
N PRO A 252 16.62 -45.06 -50.69
CA PRO A 252 17.97 -45.45 -51.00
C PRO A 252 18.11 -45.96 -52.44
N ASP A 253 19.29 -45.76 -53.02
CA ASP A 253 19.59 -46.37 -54.33
C ASP A 253 19.88 -47.87 -54.16
N VAL A 254 19.01 -48.66 -54.75
CA VAL A 254 19.08 -50.12 -54.76
C VAL A 254 19.29 -50.68 -56.16
N THR A 255 19.57 -49.81 -57.15
CA THR A 255 19.85 -50.22 -58.54
C THR A 255 21.00 -51.14 -58.61
N GLY A 256 20.87 -52.24 -59.35
CA GLY A 256 21.89 -53.30 -59.53
C GLY A 256 21.96 -54.30 -58.37
N LYS A 257 21.25 -54.08 -57.24
CA LYS A 257 21.18 -55.03 -56.12
C LYS A 257 20.26 -56.21 -56.47
N GLY A 258 20.51 -57.35 -55.83
CA GLY A 258 19.62 -58.48 -55.84
C GLY A 258 18.27 -58.15 -55.14
N GLN A 259 17.22 -58.88 -55.52
CA GLN A 259 15.87 -58.63 -55.01
C GLN A 259 15.79 -58.55 -53.47
N ASP A 260 16.41 -59.58 -52.82
CA ASP A 260 16.29 -59.68 -51.34
C ASP A 260 17.12 -58.60 -50.61
N GLU A 261 18.29 -58.25 -51.14
CA GLU A 261 19.11 -57.17 -50.61
C GLU A 261 18.44 -55.83 -50.82
N ALA A 262 17.87 -55.56 -51.98
CA ALA A 262 17.14 -54.34 -52.27
C ALA A 262 15.91 -54.18 -51.37
N LYS A 263 15.13 -55.27 -51.21
CA LYS A 263 13.99 -55.31 -50.31
C LYS A 263 14.37 -54.96 -48.88
N LYS A 264 15.42 -55.66 -48.37
CA LYS A 264 15.92 -55.38 -47.02
C LYS A 264 16.40 -53.94 -46.86
N THR A 265 17.14 -53.40 -47.80
CA THR A 265 17.63 -52.02 -47.76
C THR A 265 16.50 -50.98 -47.69
N LEU A 266 15.42 -51.19 -48.42
CA LEU A 266 14.27 -50.32 -48.44
C LEU A 266 13.41 -50.47 -47.18
N GLU A 267 13.24 -51.70 -46.66
CA GLU A 267 12.53 -51.98 -45.41
C GLU A 267 13.27 -51.43 -44.20
N ASP A 268 14.62 -51.57 -44.15
CA ASP A 268 15.45 -50.97 -43.14
C ASP A 268 15.37 -49.40 -43.12
N ALA A 269 15.08 -48.82 -44.29
CA ALA A 269 14.78 -47.38 -44.43
C ALA A 269 13.34 -47.03 -44.07
N GLY A 270 12.53 -47.94 -43.57
CA GLY A 270 11.12 -47.68 -43.13
C GLY A 270 10.14 -47.59 -44.31
N LEU A 271 10.43 -48.26 -45.43
CA LEU A 271 9.58 -48.25 -46.64
C LEU A 271 8.94 -49.64 -46.86
N LYS A 272 7.76 -49.66 -47.49
CA LYS A 272 7.08 -50.89 -47.92
C LYS A 272 7.49 -51.21 -49.35
N VAL A 273 7.86 -52.47 -49.61
CA VAL A 273 8.39 -52.88 -50.92
C VAL A 273 7.38 -53.71 -51.68
N GLU A 274 7.11 -53.32 -52.92
CA GLU A 274 6.38 -54.11 -53.91
C GLU A 274 7.36 -54.53 -55.02
N VAL A 275 7.25 -55.79 -55.45
CA VAL A 275 8.13 -56.35 -56.48
C VAL A 275 7.37 -56.49 -57.79
N ASN A 276 7.85 -55.83 -58.83
CA ASN A 276 7.35 -55.94 -60.15
C ASN A 276 8.37 -56.73 -61.02
N LYS A 277 8.02 -57.98 -61.34
CA LYS A 277 8.82 -58.83 -62.19
C LYS A 277 8.31 -58.83 -63.61
N ARG A 278 9.08 -58.30 -64.55
CA ARG A 278 8.81 -58.48 -65.99
C ARG A 278 9.51 -59.71 -66.47
N LEU A 279 8.79 -60.60 -67.18
CA LEU A 279 9.34 -61.84 -67.79
C LEU A 279 10.39 -61.45 -68.81
N GLY A 280 11.63 -61.95 -68.64
CA GLY A 280 12.64 -61.90 -69.67
C GLY A 280 14.08 -61.54 -69.28
N GLY A 281 14.46 -61.42 -67.97
CA GLY A 281 15.80 -61.08 -67.54
C GLY A 281 16.47 -62.21 -66.77
N PRO A 282 17.71 -62.57 -67.09
CA PRO A 282 18.40 -63.71 -66.46
C PRO A 282 19.05 -63.43 -65.10
N PHE A 283 18.92 -62.20 -64.52
CA PHE A 283 19.79 -61.84 -63.43
C PHE A 283 19.10 -61.41 -62.14
N GLY A 284 17.79 -61.31 -62.05
CA GLY A 284 17.06 -60.99 -60.77
C GLY A 284 17.56 -59.76 -60.03
N THR A 285 18.08 -58.76 -60.74
CA THR A 285 18.60 -57.53 -60.19
C THR A 285 17.67 -56.37 -60.40
N VAL A 286 17.58 -55.40 -59.44
CA VAL A 286 16.78 -54.19 -59.53
C VAL A 286 17.32 -53.26 -60.60
N ARG A 287 16.45 -52.87 -61.56
CA ARG A 287 16.82 -51.91 -62.58
C ARG A 287 16.36 -50.50 -62.30
N SER A 288 15.24 -50.36 -61.59
CA SER A 288 14.72 -49.06 -61.15
C SER A 288 13.76 -49.23 -59.99
N THR A 289 13.54 -48.13 -59.26
CA THR A 289 12.48 -48.04 -58.27
C THR A 289 11.45 -46.98 -58.69
N ASP A 290 10.22 -47.13 -58.23
CA ASP A 290 9.18 -46.14 -58.35
C ASP A 290 8.54 -45.93 -56.98
N PRO A 291 8.68 -44.74 -56.36
CA PRO A 291 9.42 -43.56 -56.84
C PRO A 291 10.92 -43.77 -57.00
N ALA A 292 11.57 -42.88 -57.74
CA ALA A 292 13.00 -42.99 -58.08
C ALA A 292 13.91 -42.85 -56.84
N PRO A 293 15.14 -43.42 -56.84
CA PRO A 293 16.13 -43.24 -55.79
C PRO A 293 16.40 -41.75 -55.53
N GLY A 294 16.60 -41.36 -54.26
CA GLY A 294 16.78 -39.95 -53.81
C GLY A 294 15.47 -39.20 -53.64
N SER A 295 14.34 -39.76 -54.05
CA SER A 295 13.00 -39.14 -53.78
C SER A 295 12.70 -39.18 -52.28
N SER A 296 12.05 -38.13 -51.77
CA SER A 296 11.58 -38.05 -50.38
C SER A 296 10.10 -38.45 -50.33
N VAL A 297 9.81 -39.48 -49.58
CA VAL A 297 8.44 -40.02 -49.37
C VAL A 297 8.13 -40.11 -47.89
N LYS A 298 6.85 -40.34 -47.52
CA LYS A 298 6.49 -40.59 -46.10
C LYS A 298 7.02 -41.94 -45.65
N PRO A 299 7.31 -42.15 -44.38
CA PRO A 299 7.49 -43.47 -43.79
C PRO A 299 6.34 -44.39 -44.19
N ASP A 300 6.62 -45.72 -44.33
CA ASP A 300 5.68 -46.73 -44.79
C ASP A 300 5.15 -46.55 -46.23
N SER A 301 5.70 -45.57 -47.00
CA SER A 301 5.32 -45.43 -48.42
C SER A 301 5.73 -46.67 -49.21
N LYS A 302 4.90 -47.03 -50.16
CA LYS A 302 5.14 -48.13 -51.06
C LYS A 302 6.20 -47.73 -52.12
N VAL A 303 7.25 -48.53 -52.24
CA VAL A 303 8.23 -48.39 -53.29
C VAL A 303 8.21 -49.67 -54.14
N THR A 304 7.99 -49.55 -55.43
CA THR A 304 8.00 -50.66 -56.35
C THR A 304 9.40 -50.83 -56.89
N ILE A 305 9.98 -52.02 -56.73
CA ILE A 305 11.23 -52.39 -57.37
C ILE A 305 10.93 -53.15 -58.69
N ASN A 306 11.49 -52.67 -59.77
CA ASN A 306 11.35 -53.30 -61.10
C ASN A 306 12.57 -54.19 -61.36
N ILE A 307 12.34 -55.49 -61.58
CA ILE A 307 13.32 -56.51 -61.80
C ILE A 307 13.21 -57.08 -63.20
N PHE A 308 14.36 -57.23 -63.88
CA PHE A 308 14.40 -57.78 -65.20
C PHE A 308 15.35 -58.96 -65.25
#